data_81963dbdfc10aea3ba8927c479e4e2c3
#
_entry.id   81963dbdfc10aea3ba8927c479e4e2c3
#
_cell.length_a   1.000
_cell.length_b   1.000
_cell.length_c   1.000
_cell.angle_alpha   90.00
_cell.angle_beta   90.00
_cell.angle_gamma   90.00
#
_symmetry.space_group_name_H-M   'P 1'
#
loop_
_entity.id
_entity.type
_entity.pdbx_description
1 polymer ?
#
loop_
_entity_poly.entity_id
_entity_poly.type
_entity_poly.pdbx_seq_one_letter_code
_entity_poly.pdbx_strand_id
1 'polypeptide(L)'
;MLIAVIGPAALWLTFVWLGSAIVAALFADAKGYGEKTGLVTGTVFSVLGAFAWAVIPPREISRWKLHSGLSGRARTTLIVVELIILAAAVYFVTSIDASTAGRIGLIAVFLMVMAIAAALVYTIDIQRATGGKTMAELRAERHVLD
;
A
#
# COMPACT_ATOMS: atom_id res chain seq x y z
N MET A 1 19.08 -30.53 -0.87
CA MET A 1 20.13 -29.62 -0.36
C MET A 1 20.04 -28.17 -0.96
N LEU A 2 19.08 -27.85 -1.83
CA LEU A 2 18.89 -26.49 -2.39
C LEU A 2 18.10 -25.54 -1.47
N ILE A 3 17.35 -26.07 -0.49
CA ILE A 3 16.48 -25.28 0.39
C ILE A 3 17.28 -24.53 1.49
N ALA A 4 18.49 -24.96 1.79
CA ALA A 4 19.31 -24.32 2.83
C ALA A 4 20.06 -23.05 2.37
N VAL A 5 20.04 -22.74 1.07
CA VAL A 5 20.70 -21.55 0.50
C VAL A 5 19.76 -20.34 0.41
N ILE A 6 18.46 -20.56 0.60
CA ILE A 6 17.49 -19.47 0.69
C ILE A 6 17.56 -18.88 2.10
N GLY A 7 18.62 -18.10 2.33
CA GLY A 7 18.85 -17.47 3.63
C GLY A 7 17.74 -16.48 4.02
N PRO A 8 17.80 -15.94 5.24
CA PRO A 8 16.81 -14.99 5.77
C PRO A 8 16.53 -13.80 4.84
N ALA A 9 17.49 -13.44 3.99
CA ALA A 9 17.36 -12.40 2.99
C ALA A 9 16.26 -12.67 1.96
N ALA A 10 16.00 -13.92 1.58
CA ALA A 10 14.96 -14.25 0.63
C ALA A 10 13.56 -14.06 1.21
N LEU A 11 13.38 -14.28 2.51
CA LEU A 11 12.07 -14.09 3.17
C LEU A 11 11.66 -12.62 3.16
N TRP A 12 12.53 -11.70 3.55
CA TRP A 12 12.18 -10.28 3.56
C TRP A 12 12.08 -9.72 2.13
N LEU A 13 12.87 -10.20 1.16
CA LEU A 13 12.72 -9.84 -0.24
C LEU A 13 11.35 -10.27 -0.79
N THR A 14 10.92 -11.50 -0.49
CA THR A 14 9.59 -12.00 -0.86
C THR A 14 8.49 -11.16 -0.21
N PHE A 15 8.65 -10.80 1.07
CA PHE A 15 7.70 -9.95 1.77
C PHE A 15 7.58 -8.56 1.11
N VAL A 16 8.72 -7.91 0.81
CA VAL A 16 8.75 -6.61 0.12
C VAL A 16 8.13 -6.72 -1.27
N TRP A 17 8.42 -7.80 -2.00
CA TRP A 17 7.86 -8.04 -3.32
C TRP A 17 6.34 -8.19 -3.29
N LEU A 18 5.81 -9.06 -2.43
CA LEU A 18 4.36 -9.26 -2.29
C LEU A 18 3.66 -8.00 -1.74
N GLY A 19 4.27 -7.35 -0.74
CA GLY A 19 3.75 -6.11 -0.19
C GLY A 19 3.63 -5.00 -1.23
N SER A 20 4.64 -4.87 -2.11
CA SER A 20 4.60 -3.88 -3.20
C SER A 20 3.49 -4.17 -4.21
N ALA A 21 3.17 -5.44 -4.48
CA ALA A 21 2.06 -5.82 -5.34
C ALA A 21 0.70 -5.43 -4.73
N ILE A 22 0.53 -5.61 -3.42
CA ILE A 22 -0.68 -5.19 -2.69
C ILE A 22 -0.82 -3.66 -2.73
N VAL A 23 0.24 -2.92 -2.42
CA VAL A 23 0.23 -1.44 -2.47
C VAL A 23 -0.11 -0.94 -3.87
N ALA A 24 0.50 -1.53 -4.92
CA ALA A 24 0.21 -1.20 -6.30
C ALA A 24 -1.26 -1.47 -6.67
N ALA A 25 -1.83 -2.59 -6.21
CA ALA A 25 -3.23 -2.94 -6.42
C ALA A 25 -4.18 -1.91 -5.78
N LEU A 26 -3.93 -1.53 -4.53
CA LEU A 26 -4.73 -0.55 -3.79
C LEU A 26 -4.69 0.84 -4.46
N PHE A 27 -3.51 1.30 -4.87
CA PHE A 27 -3.39 2.58 -5.58
C PHE A 27 -4.05 2.56 -6.96
N ALA A 28 -3.88 1.48 -7.73
CA ALA A 28 -4.51 1.35 -9.04
C ALA A 28 -6.03 1.34 -8.94
N ASP A 29 -6.60 0.64 -7.96
CA ASP A 29 -8.04 0.62 -7.72
C ASP A 29 -8.56 1.99 -7.29
N ALA A 30 -7.93 2.63 -6.31
CA ALA A 30 -8.30 3.97 -5.85
C ALA A 30 -8.27 5.01 -6.99
N LYS A 31 -7.32 4.89 -7.91
CA LYS A 31 -7.18 5.76 -9.08
C LYS A 31 -8.06 5.37 -10.28
N GLY A 32 -8.88 4.32 -10.15
CA GLY A 32 -9.86 3.91 -11.16
C GLY A 32 -9.31 3.07 -12.32
N TYR A 33 -8.12 2.51 -12.17
CA TYR A 33 -7.53 1.59 -13.16
C TYR A 33 -7.86 0.13 -12.89
N GLY A 34 -8.34 -0.17 -11.66
CA GLY A 34 -8.73 -1.50 -11.21
C GLY A 34 -7.62 -2.26 -10.50
N GLU A 35 -8.02 -3.00 -9.48
CA GLU A 35 -7.14 -3.78 -8.59
C GLU A 35 -6.24 -4.76 -9.36
N LYS A 36 -6.82 -5.49 -10.33
CA LYS A 36 -6.09 -6.49 -11.13
C LYS A 36 -4.91 -5.90 -11.88
N THR A 37 -5.07 -4.71 -12.45
CA THR A 37 -3.99 -4.02 -13.18
C THR A 37 -2.86 -3.66 -12.24
N GLY A 38 -3.18 -3.13 -11.06
CA GLY A 38 -2.19 -2.82 -10.03
C GLY A 38 -1.47 -4.06 -9.51
N LEU A 39 -2.21 -5.15 -9.26
CA LEU A 39 -1.63 -6.40 -8.79
C LEU A 39 -0.62 -6.96 -9.80
N VAL A 40 -0.99 -7.05 -11.08
CA VAL A 40 -0.11 -7.55 -12.13
C VAL A 40 1.14 -6.70 -12.27
N THR A 41 0.99 -5.38 -12.34
CA THR A 41 2.15 -4.48 -12.45
C THR A 41 3.03 -4.48 -11.21
N GLY A 42 2.44 -4.56 -10.01
CA GLY A 42 3.19 -4.68 -8.76
C GLY A 42 3.93 -6.01 -8.64
N THR A 43 3.34 -7.11 -9.13
CA THR A 43 4.00 -8.42 -9.16
C THR A 43 5.18 -8.44 -10.13
N VAL A 44 5.02 -7.84 -11.33
CA VAL A 44 6.07 -7.83 -12.36
C VAL A 44 7.19 -6.85 -12.01
N PHE A 45 6.85 -5.63 -11.58
CA PHE A 45 7.81 -4.55 -11.35
C PHE A 45 8.14 -4.32 -9.87
N SER A 46 7.53 -5.07 -8.95
CA SER A 46 7.76 -4.96 -7.50
C SER A 46 7.59 -3.52 -6.99
N VAL A 47 8.56 -3.03 -6.22
CA VAL A 47 8.56 -1.67 -5.64
C VAL A 47 8.43 -0.57 -6.70
N LEU A 48 9.04 -0.76 -7.89
CA LEU A 48 8.92 0.18 -9.00
C LEU A 48 7.48 0.27 -9.52
N GLY A 49 6.74 -0.84 -9.54
CA GLY A 49 5.33 -0.86 -9.91
C GLY A 49 4.47 -0.10 -8.91
N ALA A 50 4.71 -0.26 -7.61
CA ALA A 50 4.02 0.49 -6.57
C ALA A 50 4.32 2.00 -6.67
N PHE A 51 5.58 2.36 -6.89
CA PHE A 51 6.00 3.75 -7.09
C PHE A 51 5.38 4.38 -8.35
N ALA A 52 5.36 3.66 -9.47
CA ALA A 52 4.72 4.11 -10.70
C ALA A 52 3.24 4.45 -10.45
N TRP A 53 2.52 3.59 -9.72
CA TRP A 53 1.13 3.87 -9.35
C TRP A 53 0.96 5.05 -8.40
N ALA A 54 1.94 5.37 -7.56
CA ALA A 54 1.90 6.57 -6.75
C ALA A 54 1.93 7.85 -7.61
N VAL A 55 2.68 7.85 -8.71
CA VAL A 55 2.89 9.00 -9.61
C VAL A 55 1.83 9.11 -10.71
N ILE A 56 1.30 8.00 -11.23
CA ILE A 56 0.29 7.98 -12.30
C ILE A 56 -0.93 8.81 -11.89
N PRO A 57 -1.40 9.76 -12.73
CA PRO A 57 -2.55 10.58 -12.41
C PRO A 57 -3.83 9.74 -12.32
N PRO A 58 -4.75 10.08 -11.40
CA PRO A 58 -6.03 9.38 -11.28
C PRO A 58 -6.93 9.68 -12.48
N ARG A 59 -7.73 8.70 -12.90
CA ARG A 59 -8.78 8.88 -13.92
C ARG A 59 -9.82 9.88 -13.44
N GLU A 60 -10.55 10.51 -14.39
CA GLU A 60 -11.58 11.52 -14.08
C GLU A 60 -12.66 10.99 -13.13
N ILE A 61 -13.13 9.77 -13.38
CA ILE A 61 -14.06 9.07 -12.49
C ILE A 61 -13.25 8.08 -11.66
N SER A 62 -12.63 8.56 -10.59
CA SER A 62 -11.89 7.74 -9.65
C SER A 62 -12.29 8.08 -8.23
N ARG A 63 -12.22 7.10 -7.33
CA ARG A 63 -12.43 7.35 -5.89
C ARG A 63 -11.45 8.40 -5.37
N TRP A 64 -10.25 8.45 -5.94
CA TRP A 64 -9.22 9.44 -5.61
C TRP A 64 -9.67 10.88 -5.84
N LYS A 65 -10.34 11.16 -6.95
CA LYS A 65 -10.84 12.52 -7.26
C LYS A 65 -12.13 12.87 -6.51
N LEU A 66 -12.93 11.86 -6.17
CA LEU A 66 -14.14 12.06 -5.39
C LEU A 66 -13.86 12.37 -3.92
N HIS A 67 -12.67 12.00 -3.43
CA HIS A 67 -12.27 12.20 -2.05
C HIS A 67 -11.09 13.19 -1.99
N SER A 68 -11.38 14.41 -1.63
CA SER A 68 -10.41 15.52 -1.56
C SER A 68 -9.54 15.47 -0.30
N GLY A 69 -8.92 14.33 -0.03
CA GLY A 69 -8.01 14.15 1.10
C GLY A 69 -8.55 13.25 2.20
N LEU A 70 -7.70 12.92 3.16
CA LEU A 70 -8.07 12.10 4.32
C LEU A 70 -9.00 12.86 5.27
N SER A 71 -10.06 12.20 5.74
CA SER A 71 -10.87 12.70 6.84
C SER A 71 -10.02 12.96 8.09
N GLY A 72 -10.45 13.85 8.96
CA GLY A 72 -9.70 14.16 10.20
C GLY A 72 -9.42 12.89 11.02
N ARG A 73 -10.41 11.99 11.13
CA ARG A 73 -10.25 10.72 11.85
C ARG A 73 -9.26 9.79 11.18
N ALA A 74 -9.33 9.63 9.85
CA ALA A 74 -8.39 8.77 9.11
C ALA A 74 -6.96 9.31 9.21
N ARG A 75 -6.77 10.63 9.14
CA ARG A 75 -5.46 11.26 9.32
C ARG A 75 -4.87 10.99 10.70
N THR A 76 -5.68 11.14 11.77
CA THR A 76 -5.22 10.82 13.13
C THR A 76 -4.89 9.35 13.28
N THR A 77 -5.75 8.45 12.78
CA THR A 77 -5.51 7.01 12.80
C THR A 77 -4.22 6.66 12.08
N LEU A 78 -3.98 7.22 10.89
CA LEU A 78 -2.76 7.00 10.13
C LEU A 78 -1.52 7.42 10.93
N ILE A 79 -1.51 8.64 11.48
CA ILE A 79 -0.38 9.14 12.27
C ILE A 79 -0.10 8.23 13.47
N VAL A 80 -1.13 7.79 14.20
CA VAL A 80 -0.95 6.91 15.35
C VAL A 80 -0.40 5.55 14.94
N VAL A 81 -0.95 4.94 13.91
CA VAL A 81 -0.48 3.65 13.40
C VAL A 81 0.97 3.72 12.92
N GLU A 82 1.31 4.76 12.16
CA GLU A 82 2.67 4.97 11.67
C GLU A 82 3.68 5.19 12.80
N LEU A 83 3.31 5.94 13.83
CA LEU A 83 4.15 6.14 15.02
C LEU A 83 4.38 4.84 15.79
N ILE A 84 3.36 3.98 15.92
CA ILE A 84 3.50 2.67 16.56
C ILE A 84 4.44 1.77 15.77
N ILE A 85 4.27 1.71 14.44
CA ILE A 85 5.14 0.92 13.56
C ILE A 85 6.57 1.44 13.62
N LEU A 86 6.77 2.77 13.60
CA LEU A 86 8.09 3.38 13.70
C LEU A 86 8.76 3.06 15.03
N ALA A 87 8.05 3.15 16.15
CA ALA A 87 8.57 2.81 17.47
C ALA A 87 8.98 1.32 17.53
N ALA A 88 8.15 0.43 16.98
CA ALA A 88 8.48 -0.99 16.87
C ALA A 88 9.72 -1.20 15.98
N ALA A 89 9.83 -0.51 14.85
CA ALA A 89 10.98 -0.60 13.95
C ALA A 89 12.28 -0.20 14.66
N VAL A 90 12.27 0.93 15.35
CA VAL A 90 13.43 1.41 16.13
C VAL A 90 13.81 0.37 17.20
N TYR A 91 12.84 -0.11 17.97
CA TYR A 91 13.09 -1.11 18.99
C TYR A 91 13.70 -2.40 18.40
N PHE A 92 13.14 -2.95 17.34
CA PHE A 92 13.65 -4.18 16.73
C PHE A 92 15.04 -3.99 16.11
N VAL A 93 15.27 -2.90 15.37
CA VAL A 93 16.58 -2.64 14.74
C VAL A 93 17.68 -2.42 15.78
N THR A 94 17.35 -1.86 16.95
CA THR A 94 18.35 -1.60 18.02
C THR A 94 18.54 -2.79 18.94
N SER A 95 17.49 -3.62 19.16
CA SER A 95 17.52 -4.72 20.14
C SER A 95 18.02 -6.04 19.56
N ILE A 96 17.93 -6.23 18.24
CA ILE A 96 18.39 -7.47 17.60
C ILE A 96 19.84 -7.34 17.18
N ASP A 97 20.67 -8.28 17.64
CA ASP A 97 22.04 -8.42 17.18
C ASP A 97 22.08 -9.05 15.79
N ALA A 98 21.86 -8.22 14.77
CA ALA A 98 21.80 -8.64 13.39
C ALA A 98 22.97 -8.04 12.59
N SER A 99 23.38 -8.80 11.55
CA SER A 99 24.32 -8.29 10.56
C SER A 99 23.78 -7.02 9.88
N THR A 100 24.63 -6.22 9.26
CA THR A 100 24.23 -5.02 8.51
C THR A 100 23.16 -5.35 7.46
N ALA A 101 23.29 -6.46 6.74
CA ALA A 101 22.30 -6.92 5.77
C ALA A 101 20.96 -7.26 6.44
N GLY A 102 20.98 -7.87 7.62
CA GLY A 102 19.77 -8.16 8.40
C GLY A 102 19.05 -6.88 8.86
N ARG A 103 19.80 -5.87 9.29
CA ARG A 103 19.21 -4.56 9.68
C ARG A 103 18.58 -3.84 8.49
N ILE A 104 19.24 -3.85 7.33
CA ILE A 104 18.67 -3.28 6.09
C ILE A 104 17.37 -4.01 5.71
N GLY A 105 17.36 -5.35 5.80
CA GLY A 105 16.17 -6.15 5.55
C GLY A 105 15.02 -5.81 6.50
N LEU A 106 15.28 -5.66 7.79
CA LEU A 106 14.28 -5.25 8.78
C LEU A 106 13.71 -3.87 8.47
N ILE A 107 14.56 -2.89 8.16
CA ILE A 107 14.11 -1.54 7.78
C ILE A 107 13.20 -1.61 6.55
N ALA A 108 13.57 -2.38 5.52
CA ALA A 108 12.76 -2.54 4.31
C ALA A 108 11.38 -3.17 4.61
N VAL A 109 11.31 -4.17 5.51
CA VAL A 109 10.05 -4.77 5.96
C VAL A 109 9.18 -3.73 6.67
N PHE A 110 9.73 -2.97 7.61
CA PHE A 110 8.96 -1.96 8.34
C PHE A 110 8.45 -0.85 7.41
N LEU A 111 9.26 -0.37 6.46
CA LEU A 111 8.82 0.61 5.46
C LEU A 111 7.68 0.05 4.61
N MET A 112 7.72 -1.23 4.25
CA MET A 112 6.64 -1.88 3.51
C MET A 112 5.36 -1.99 4.35
N VAL A 113 5.47 -2.35 5.64
CA VAL A 113 4.32 -2.40 6.55
C VAL A 113 3.68 -1.02 6.69
N MET A 114 4.48 0.06 6.82
CA MET A 114 3.99 1.44 6.83
C MET A 114 3.24 1.78 5.54
N ALA A 115 3.80 1.44 4.37
CA ALA A 115 3.16 1.68 3.08
C ALA A 115 1.82 0.94 2.94
N ILE A 116 1.74 -0.32 3.40
CA ILE A 116 0.50 -1.10 3.40
C ILE A 116 -0.51 -0.48 4.37
N ALA A 117 -0.10 -0.10 5.58
CA ALA A 117 -0.98 0.53 6.56
C ALA A 117 -1.56 1.85 6.02
N ALA A 118 -0.73 2.69 5.41
CA ALA A 118 -1.16 3.94 4.78
C ALA A 118 -2.17 3.69 3.67
N ALA A 119 -1.90 2.73 2.77
CA ALA A 119 -2.79 2.37 1.68
C ALA A 119 -4.13 1.82 2.18
N LEU A 120 -4.13 1.00 3.23
CA LEU A 120 -5.36 0.47 3.84
C LEU A 120 -6.20 1.56 4.50
N VAL A 121 -5.59 2.42 5.33
CA VAL A 121 -6.30 3.53 5.97
C VAL A 121 -6.94 4.44 4.92
N TYR A 122 -6.18 4.76 3.87
CA TYR A 122 -6.67 5.57 2.76
C TYR A 122 -7.85 4.90 2.03
N THR A 123 -7.74 3.60 1.73
CA THR A 123 -8.79 2.83 1.05
C THR A 123 -10.06 2.75 1.88
N ILE A 124 -9.94 2.49 3.19
CA ILE A 124 -11.08 2.44 4.11
C ILE A 124 -11.77 3.81 4.22
N ASP A 125 -11.00 4.89 4.29
CA ASP A 125 -11.55 6.24 4.37
C ASP A 125 -12.33 6.60 3.11
N ILE A 126 -11.78 6.28 1.92
CA ILE A 126 -12.49 6.45 0.65
C ILE A 126 -13.76 5.61 0.59
N GLN A 127 -13.72 4.34 1.00
CA GLN A 127 -14.90 3.48 1.00
C GLN A 127 -16.01 4.04 1.90
N ARG A 128 -15.65 4.58 3.07
CA ARG A 128 -16.59 5.24 3.96
C ARG A 128 -17.18 6.51 3.34
N ALA A 129 -16.34 7.34 2.73
CA ALA A 129 -16.77 8.57 2.09
C ALA A 129 -17.69 8.33 0.88
N THR A 130 -17.50 7.23 0.17
CA THR A 130 -18.34 6.83 -0.98
C THR A 130 -19.55 5.98 -0.60
N GLY A 131 -19.79 5.75 0.70
CA GLY A 131 -20.89 4.90 1.18
C GLY A 131 -20.76 3.44 0.77
N GLY A 132 -19.55 2.96 0.50
CA GLY A 132 -19.27 1.60 0.05
C GLY A 132 -19.67 1.31 -1.40
N LYS A 133 -20.11 2.30 -2.16
CA LYS A 133 -20.51 2.14 -3.55
C LYS A 133 -19.33 1.65 -4.41
N THR A 134 -19.64 0.72 -5.31
CA THR A 134 -18.67 0.25 -6.30
C THR A 134 -18.41 1.31 -7.37
N MET A 135 -17.30 1.20 -8.09
CA MET A 135 -17.01 2.10 -9.22
C MET A 135 -18.05 1.99 -10.34
N ALA A 136 -18.71 0.82 -10.48
CA ALA A 136 -19.79 0.62 -11.43
C ALA A 136 -21.03 1.43 -11.05
N GLU A 137 -21.42 1.41 -9.78
CA GLU A 137 -22.55 2.19 -9.26
C GLU A 137 -22.31 3.70 -9.35
N LEU A 138 -21.10 4.16 -9.02
CA LEU A 138 -20.72 5.57 -9.14
C LEU A 138 -20.76 6.07 -10.60
N ARG A 139 -20.40 5.19 -11.56
CA ARG A 139 -20.52 5.51 -12.99
C ARG A 139 -21.97 5.56 -13.45
N ALA A 140 -22.80 4.60 -13.00
CA ALA A 140 -24.21 4.57 -13.34
C ALA A 140 -24.96 5.80 -12.84
N GLU A 141 -24.68 6.25 -11.61
CA GLU A 141 -25.28 7.48 -11.05
C GLU A 141 -24.92 8.72 -11.88
N ARG A 142 -23.68 8.82 -12.37
CA ARG A 142 -23.28 9.96 -13.18
C ARG A 142 -23.98 10.02 -14.54
N HIS A 143 -24.18 8.86 -15.19
CA HIS A 143 -24.90 8.79 -16.47
C HIS A 143 -26.40 9.11 -16.35
N VAL A 144 -26.95 9.12 -15.17
CA VAL A 144 -28.35 9.52 -14.92
C VAL A 144 -28.47 11.05 -14.70
N LEU A 145 -27.35 11.72 -14.38
CA LEU A 145 -27.30 13.16 -14.09
C LEU A 145 -26.85 14.01 -15.29
N ASP A 146 -26.28 13.39 -16.32
CA ASP A 146 -25.91 13.98 -17.61
C ASP A 146 -27.04 13.76 -18.64
#